data_320db43648a836dcd57376d5d322dd91
#
_entry.id   320db43648a836dcd57376d5d322dd91
#
_cell.length_a   1.000
_cell.length_b   1.000
_cell.length_c   1.000
_cell.angle_alpha   90.00
_cell.angle_beta   90.00
_cell.angle_gamma   90.00
#
_symmetry.space_group_name_H-M   'P 1'
#
loop_
_entity.id
_entity.type
_entity.pdbx_description
1 polymer ?
#
loop_
_entity_poly.entity_id
_entity_poly.type
_entity_poly.pdbx_seq_one_letter_code
_entity_poly.pdbx_strand_id
1 'polypeptide(L)'
;EELGLSKPTSYRYLKELVSAELLQRLSGTSGDYTLGSKIAVLDYISRTTDPLVQISIPFMQQIVERTELCCLLTHLNHDSCIDLHHELFKDVTLLSYGRGCPRPIFVGSSPKVIISYLPKQGILDYYQRFSVELAEVNFAENEAEFLLKMKQIKKQGFYFSNGELDPNIAGLSIPIKFSSKEPPLALTLL
;
A
#
# COMPACT_ATOMS: atom_id res chain seq x y z
N GLU A 1 9.21 -7.93 -24.84
CA GLU A 1 9.33 -6.66 -25.61
C GLU A 1 9.26 -5.44 -24.70
N GLU A 2 8.37 -5.38 -23.70
CA GLU A 2 8.26 -4.26 -22.74
C GLU A 2 9.55 -3.98 -21.95
N LEU A 3 10.35 -5.00 -21.66
CA LEU A 3 11.61 -4.86 -20.90
C LEU A 3 12.83 -4.57 -21.77
N GLY A 4 12.71 -4.49 -23.12
CA GLY A 4 13.82 -4.26 -24.03
C GLY A 4 14.90 -5.36 -24.02
N LEU A 5 14.59 -6.55 -23.51
CA LEU A 5 15.54 -7.66 -23.42
C LEU A 5 15.53 -8.52 -24.68
N SER A 6 16.70 -9.06 -25.05
CA SER A 6 16.79 -10.06 -26.11
C SER A 6 16.14 -11.38 -25.69
N LYS A 7 15.58 -12.13 -26.66
CA LYS A 7 14.99 -13.45 -26.38
C LYS A 7 15.90 -14.40 -25.58
N PRO A 8 17.19 -14.58 -25.91
CA PRO A 8 18.08 -15.43 -25.10
C PRO A 8 18.22 -14.94 -23.65
N THR A 9 18.30 -13.62 -23.45
CA THR A 9 18.39 -13.04 -22.12
C THR A 9 17.12 -13.28 -21.32
N SER A 10 15.95 -13.09 -21.92
CA SER A 10 14.65 -13.35 -21.29
C SER A 10 14.51 -14.81 -20.88
N TYR A 11 14.89 -15.77 -21.75
CA TYR A 11 14.86 -17.20 -21.39
C TYR A 11 15.80 -17.55 -20.25
N ARG A 12 16.97 -16.92 -20.17
CA ARG A 12 17.89 -17.10 -19.05
C ARG A 12 17.27 -16.65 -17.75
N TYR A 13 16.67 -15.45 -17.70
CA TYR A 13 15.98 -14.95 -16.49
C TYR A 13 14.79 -15.83 -16.09
N LEU A 14 13.96 -16.25 -17.06
CA LEU A 14 12.86 -17.15 -16.78
C LEU A 14 13.34 -18.48 -16.18
N LYS A 15 14.45 -19.04 -16.69
CA LYS A 15 15.04 -20.27 -16.15
C LYS A 15 15.51 -20.09 -14.71
N GLU A 16 16.19 -18.97 -14.40
CA GLU A 16 16.64 -18.65 -13.04
C GLU A 16 15.45 -18.46 -12.09
N LEU A 17 14.40 -17.76 -12.51
CA LEU A 17 13.20 -17.55 -11.72
C LEU A 17 12.46 -18.88 -11.44
N VAL A 18 12.41 -19.79 -12.41
CA VAL A 18 11.85 -21.15 -12.22
C VAL A 18 12.73 -21.96 -11.28
N SER A 19 14.07 -21.91 -11.45
CA SER A 19 15.01 -22.61 -10.56
C SER A 19 14.90 -22.09 -9.10
N ALA A 20 14.61 -20.80 -8.92
CA ALA A 20 14.36 -20.19 -7.60
C ALA A 20 12.94 -20.44 -7.07
N GLU A 21 12.09 -21.19 -7.78
CA GLU A 21 10.68 -21.44 -7.46
C GLU A 21 9.80 -20.18 -7.38
N LEU A 22 10.29 -19.03 -7.93
CA LEU A 22 9.52 -17.78 -8.05
C LEU A 22 8.52 -17.81 -9.20
N LEU A 23 8.83 -18.61 -10.24
CA LEU A 23 7.93 -18.93 -11.34
C LEU A 23 7.78 -20.44 -11.48
N GLN A 24 6.69 -20.87 -12.08
CA GLN A 24 6.50 -22.25 -12.55
C GLN A 24 5.89 -22.25 -13.95
N ARG A 25 6.19 -23.27 -14.75
CA ARG A 25 5.56 -23.46 -16.05
C ARG A 25 4.16 -24.02 -15.87
N LEU A 26 3.22 -23.50 -16.64
CA LEU A 26 1.87 -24.05 -16.69
C LEU A 26 1.88 -25.37 -17.48
N SER A 27 1.31 -26.41 -16.88
CA SER A 27 1.13 -27.70 -17.56
C SER A 27 0.09 -27.57 -18.67
N GLY A 28 0.40 -28.06 -19.88
CA GLY A 28 -0.54 -28.07 -21.01
C GLY A 28 -0.48 -26.84 -21.92
N THR A 29 0.35 -25.84 -21.62
CA THR A 29 0.57 -24.66 -22.48
C THR A 29 2.03 -24.58 -22.92
N SER A 30 2.27 -24.12 -24.17
CA SER A 30 3.63 -23.96 -24.68
C SER A 30 4.15 -22.54 -24.36
N GLY A 31 4.94 -22.45 -23.28
CA GLY A 31 5.69 -21.23 -22.98
C GLY A 31 5.07 -20.32 -21.94
N ASP A 32 3.95 -20.69 -21.29
CA ASP A 32 3.32 -19.87 -20.27
C ASP A 32 3.90 -20.14 -18.88
N TYR A 33 3.93 -19.09 -18.06
CA TYR A 33 4.43 -19.12 -16.68
C TYR A 33 3.39 -18.52 -15.74
N THR A 34 3.40 -19.00 -14.51
CA THR A 34 2.66 -18.42 -13.39
C THR A 34 3.58 -18.26 -12.17
N LEU A 35 3.10 -17.57 -11.14
CA LEU A 35 3.85 -17.46 -9.89
C LEU A 35 4.12 -18.83 -9.27
N GLY A 36 5.36 -19.03 -8.81
CA GLY A 36 5.78 -20.25 -8.12
C GLY A 36 5.38 -20.24 -6.64
N SER A 37 5.43 -21.44 -6.02
CA SER A 37 5.06 -21.64 -4.61
C SER A 37 5.91 -20.81 -3.61
N LYS A 38 7.13 -20.45 -4.01
CA LYS A 38 8.03 -19.62 -3.19
C LYS A 38 7.43 -18.27 -2.83
N ILE A 39 6.55 -17.70 -3.67
CA ILE A 39 5.86 -16.44 -3.39
C ILE A 39 5.01 -16.56 -2.11
N ALA A 40 4.27 -17.65 -1.94
CA ALA A 40 3.49 -17.89 -0.72
C ALA A 40 4.38 -18.05 0.52
N VAL A 41 5.55 -18.71 0.37
CA VAL A 41 6.54 -18.84 1.45
C VAL A 41 7.13 -17.49 1.83
N LEU A 42 7.46 -16.64 0.83
CA LEU A 42 7.99 -15.30 1.08
C LEU A 42 6.96 -14.40 1.76
N ASP A 43 5.68 -14.46 1.36
CA ASP A 43 4.61 -13.75 2.04
C ASP A 43 4.46 -14.21 3.50
N TYR A 44 4.49 -15.53 3.75
CA TYR A 44 4.45 -16.07 5.12
C TYR A 44 5.62 -15.55 5.98
N ILE A 45 6.85 -15.63 5.45
CA ILE A 45 8.04 -15.12 6.14
C ILE A 45 7.89 -13.63 6.44
N SER A 46 7.54 -12.82 5.44
CA SER A 46 7.33 -11.37 5.60
C SER A 46 6.34 -11.07 6.74
N ARG A 47 5.19 -11.76 6.76
CA ARG A 47 4.17 -11.56 7.80
C ARG A 47 4.64 -11.93 9.21
N THR A 48 5.45 -12.98 9.32
CA THR A 48 5.83 -13.53 10.64
C THR A 48 7.14 -12.96 11.18
N THR A 49 7.95 -12.34 10.33
CA THR A 49 9.28 -11.85 10.74
C THR A 49 9.46 -10.34 10.63
N ASP A 50 8.55 -9.61 9.97
CA ASP A 50 8.64 -8.15 9.90
C ASP A 50 8.42 -7.55 11.29
N PRO A 51 9.46 -6.89 11.88
CA PRO A 51 9.37 -6.37 13.24
C PRO A 51 8.29 -5.31 13.41
N LEU A 52 8.04 -4.48 12.38
CA LEU A 52 7.03 -3.41 12.44
C LEU A 52 5.63 -4.01 12.49
N VAL A 53 5.38 -5.04 11.67
CA VAL A 53 4.10 -5.78 11.69
C VAL A 53 3.93 -6.46 13.04
N GLN A 54 4.94 -7.21 13.51
CA GLN A 54 4.84 -7.97 14.76
C GLN A 54 4.62 -7.08 15.99
N ILE A 55 5.29 -5.94 16.07
CA ILE A 55 5.08 -4.98 17.16
C ILE A 55 3.70 -4.32 17.07
N SER A 56 3.17 -4.11 15.87
CA SER A 56 1.89 -3.42 15.67
C SER A 56 0.68 -4.28 16.01
N ILE A 57 0.73 -5.59 15.79
CA ILE A 57 -0.39 -6.53 15.97
C ILE A 57 -1.09 -6.38 17.34
N PRO A 58 -0.41 -6.46 18.49
CA PRO A 58 -1.10 -6.39 19.78
C PRO A 58 -1.79 -5.05 20.03
N PHE A 59 -1.26 -3.95 19.50
CA PHE A 59 -1.92 -2.64 19.59
C PHE A 59 -3.14 -2.56 18.66
N MET A 60 -3.04 -3.09 17.44
CA MET A 60 -4.14 -3.13 16.50
C MET A 60 -5.30 -3.97 17.05
N GLN A 61 -5.02 -5.13 17.66
CA GLN A 61 -6.01 -5.98 18.32
C GLN A 61 -6.74 -5.23 19.43
N GLN A 62 -6.01 -4.55 20.33
CA GLN A 62 -6.61 -3.74 21.38
C GLN A 62 -7.50 -2.61 20.82
N ILE A 63 -7.10 -1.99 19.72
CA ILE A 63 -7.89 -0.94 19.06
C ILE A 63 -9.18 -1.54 18.51
N VAL A 64 -9.11 -2.66 17.80
CA VAL A 64 -10.28 -3.36 17.23
C VAL A 64 -11.26 -3.78 18.33
N GLU A 65 -10.76 -4.38 19.41
CA GLU A 65 -11.57 -4.78 20.56
C GLU A 65 -12.30 -3.60 21.22
N ARG A 66 -11.65 -2.43 21.31
CA ARG A 66 -12.21 -1.25 21.97
C ARG A 66 -13.12 -0.41 21.10
N THR A 67 -12.90 -0.40 19.82
CA THR A 67 -13.62 0.47 18.87
C THR A 67 -14.67 -0.25 18.06
N GLU A 68 -14.59 -1.56 17.99
CA GLU A 68 -15.39 -2.42 17.08
C GLU A 68 -15.20 -2.06 15.60
N LEU A 69 -14.07 -1.40 15.25
CA LEU A 69 -13.70 -1.02 13.89
C LEU A 69 -12.54 -1.88 13.39
N CYS A 70 -12.46 -2.07 12.08
CA CYS A 70 -11.31 -2.71 11.47
C CYS A 70 -10.09 -1.79 11.52
N CYS A 71 -8.89 -2.37 11.65
CA CYS A 71 -7.63 -1.64 11.75
C CYS A 71 -6.65 -2.14 10.68
N LEU A 72 -6.11 -1.22 9.88
CA LEU A 72 -5.16 -1.52 8.81
C LEU A 72 -3.81 -0.87 9.09
N LEU A 73 -2.73 -1.59 8.78
CA LEU A 73 -1.37 -1.05 8.74
C LEU A 73 -0.92 -0.94 7.29
N THR A 74 -0.74 0.28 6.80
CA THR A 74 -0.47 0.59 5.40
C THR A 74 0.92 1.15 5.21
N HIS A 75 1.60 0.70 4.16
CA HIS A 75 2.92 1.15 3.70
C HIS A 75 2.81 1.82 2.33
N LEU A 76 3.63 2.86 2.10
CA LEU A 76 3.80 3.50 0.80
C LEU A 76 4.85 2.75 -0.01
N ASN A 77 4.44 2.18 -1.14
CA ASN A 77 5.30 1.43 -2.05
C ASN A 77 5.32 2.11 -3.43
N HIS A 78 6.29 2.99 -3.67
CA HIS A 78 6.43 3.78 -4.89
C HIS A 78 5.11 4.48 -5.29
N ASP A 79 4.38 3.91 -6.22
CA ASP A 79 3.18 4.48 -6.84
C ASP A 79 1.87 3.88 -6.32
N SER A 80 1.95 3.16 -5.22
CA SER A 80 0.80 2.50 -4.61
C SER A 80 0.92 2.44 -3.10
N CYS A 81 -0.18 2.22 -2.42
CA CYS A 81 -0.19 1.80 -1.02
C CYS A 81 -0.49 0.33 -0.91
N ILE A 82 0.20 -0.34 0.01
CA ILE A 82 0.03 -1.77 0.28
C ILE A 82 -0.27 -1.94 1.77
N ASP A 83 -1.33 -2.68 2.08
CA ASP A 83 -1.60 -3.03 3.46
C ASP A 83 -0.73 -4.22 3.88
N LEU A 84 0.09 -3.98 4.90
CA LEU A 84 0.98 -4.98 5.48
C LEU A 84 0.23 -5.94 6.40
N HIS A 85 -0.77 -5.41 7.14
CA HIS A 85 -1.56 -6.17 8.10
C HIS A 85 -2.97 -5.61 8.23
N HIS A 86 -3.93 -6.51 8.46
CA HIS A 86 -5.33 -6.20 8.77
C HIS A 86 -5.72 -6.90 10.06
N GLU A 87 -6.29 -6.16 10.99
CA GLU A 87 -7.08 -6.68 12.11
C GLU A 87 -8.54 -6.35 11.85
N LEU A 88 -9.37 -7.37 11.72
CA LEU A 88 -10.78 -7.22 11.38
C LEU A 88 -11.65 -7.41 12.60
N PHE A 89 -12.70 -6.60 12.73
CA PHE A 89 -13.73 -6.81 13.73
C PHE A 89 -14.79 -7.77 13.18
N LYS A 90 -14.90 -8.96 13.78
CA LYS A 90 -15.76 -10.06 13.33
C LYS A 90 -15.44 -10.51 11.89
N ASP A 91 -16.33 -11.26 11.27
CA ASP A 91 -16.20 -11.75 9.89
C ASP A 91 -16.57 -10.68 8.85
N VAL A 92 -16.07 -9.47 9.01
CA VAL A 92 -16.40 -8.36 8.12
C VAL A 92 -15.56 -8.45 6.85
N THR A 93 -16.17 -8.89 5.75
CA THR A 93 -15.57 -8.79 4.41
C THR A 93 -15.76 -7.36 3.91
N LEU A 94 -14.94 -6.43 4.42
CA LEU A 94 -15.14 -4.99 4.16
C LEU A 94 -14.41 -4.46 2.95
N LEU A 95 -13.37 -5.14 2.46
CA LEU A 95 -12.44 -4.47 1.57
C LEU A 95 -12.42 -5.09 0.19
N SER A 96 -12.63 -4.24 -0.81
CA SER A 96 -12.36 -4.56 -2.22
C SER A 96 -10.88 -4.88 -2.47
N TYR A 97 -10.00 -4.49 -1.52
CA TYR A 97 -8.56 -4.69 -1.58
C TYR A 97 -8.11 -5.54 -0.39
N GLY A 98 -7.63 -6.73 -0.68
CA GLY A 98 -7.00 -7.60 0.32
C GLY A 98 -5.61 -7.12 0.69
N ARG A 99 -5.07 -7.68 1.78
CA ARG A 99 -3.68 -7.48 2.19
C ARG A 99 -2.72 -7.79 1.03
N GLY A 100 -1.70 -6.94 0.86
CA GLY A 100 -0.72 -7.07 -0.23
C GLY A 100 -1.21 -6.61 -1.60
N CYS A 101 -2.50 -6.23 -1.73
CA CYS A 101 -3.02 -5.69 -2.98
C CYS A 101 -2.65 -4.20 -3.11
N PRO A 102 -1.99 -3.79 -4.21
CA PRO A 102 -1.67 -2.38 -4.43
C PRO A 102 -2.95 -1.55 -4.59
N ARG A 103 -3.02 -0.42 -3.89
CA ARG A 103 -4.13 0.54 -3.97
C ARG A 103 -3.68 1.84 -4.64
N PRO A 104 -4.60 2.55 -5.34
CA PRO A 104 -4.31 3.85 -5.92
C PRO A 104 -3.79 4.85 -4.87
N ILE A 105 -2.83 5.71 -5.30
CA ILE A 105 -2.04 6.52 -4.38
C ILE A 105 -2.83 7.65 -3.71
N PHE A 106 -3.89 8.18 -4.30
CA PHE A 106 -4.65 9.30 -3.73
C PHE A 106 -6.09 8.96 -3.37
N VAL A 107 -6.40 7.67 -3.27
CA VAL A 107 -7.73 7.18 -2.89
C VAL A 107 -7.67 6.67 -1.45
N GLY A 108 -8.58 7.15 -0.61
CA GLY A 108 -8.62 6.85 0.83
C GLY A 108 -7.70 7.73 1.68
N SER A 109 -7.66 7.47 2.98
CA SER A 109 -6.98 8.31 3.96
C SER A 109 -5.48 7.98 4.14
N SER A 110 -5.10 6.70 4.03
CA SER A 110 -3.73 6.23 4.31
C SER A 110 -2.67 6.92 3.45
N PRO A 111 -2.77 6.96 2.10
CA PRO A 111 -1.72 7.55 1.27
C PRO A 111 -1.55 9.05 1.52
N LYS A 112 -2.64 9.78 1.74
CA LYS A 112 -2.60 11.21 2.00
C LYS A 112 -1.87 11.54 3.30
N VAL A 113 -2.11 10.75 4.35
CA VAL A 113 -1.36 10.89 5.61
C VAL A 113 0.12 10.59 5.39
N ILE A 114 0.49 9.49 4.77
CA ILE A 114 1.90 9.10 4.57
C ILE A 114 2.63 10.18 3.76
N ILE A 115 2.08 10.58 2.61
CA ILE A 115 2.69 11.57 1.71
C ILE A 115 2.86 12.93 2.41
N SER A 116 1.93 13.34 3.27
CA SER A 116 2.03 14.61 4.00
C SER A 116 3.28 14.72 4.89
N TYR A 117 3.90 13.60 5.25
CA TYR A 117 5.10 13.54 6.08
C TYR A 117 6.40 13.41 5.28
N LEU A 118 6.33 13.26 3.96
CA LEU A 118 7.51 13.26 3.11
C LEU A 118 8.25 14.61 3.15
N PRO A 119 9.53 14.66 2.77
CA PRO A 119 10.22 15.92 2.46
C PRO A 119 9.47 16.67 1.36
N LYS A 120 9.60 18.02 1.37
CA LYS A 120 8.89 18.88 0.40
C LYS A 120 9.10 18.42 -1.05
N GLN A 121 10.32 18.03 -1.41
CA GLN A 121 10.61 17.55 -2.78
C GLN A 121 9.83 16.26 -3.09
N GLY A 122 9.79 15.29 -2.17
CA GLY A 122 8.99 14.07 -2.36
C GLY A 122 7.49 14.34 -2.52
N ILE A 123 6.93 15.32 -1.78
CA ILE A 123 5.53 15.74 -1.96
C ILE A 123 5.32 16.32 -3.36
N LEU A 124 6.25 17.17 -3.83
CA LEU A 124 6.19 17.74 -5.18
C LEU A 124 6.31 16.68 -6.29
N ASP A 125 7.20 15.70 -6.11
CA ASP A 125 7.38 14.61 -7.06
C ASP A 125 6.08 13.79 -7.21
N TYR A 126 5.35 13.55 -6.11
CA TYR A 126 4.04 12.91 -6.16
C TYR A 126 3.00 13.78 -6.89
N TYR A 127 2.97 15.08 -6.65
CA TYR A 127 2.07 15.98 -7.39
C TYR A 127 2.34 15.93 -8.89
N GLN A 128 3.61 16.05 -9.31
CA GLN A 128 3.98 16.06 -10.72
C GLN A 128 3.63 14.76 -11.43
N ARG A 129 3.76 13.63 -10.75
CA ARG A 129 3.49 12.30 -11.31
C ARG A 129 2.01 11.94 -11.36
N PHE A 130 1.21 12.49 -10.46
CA PHE A 130 -0.19 12.11 -10.26
C PHE A 130 -1.16 13.29 -10.34
N SER A 131 -0.80 14.36 -11.04
CA SER A 131 -1.63 15.56 -11.15
C SER A 131 -2.99 15.30 -11.81
N VAL A 132 -3.05 14.37 -12.74
CA VAL A 132 -4.28 13.98 -13.42
C VAL A 132 -5.21 13.24 -12.43
N GLU A 133 -4.70 12.22 -11.77
CA GLU A 133 -5.44 11.43 -10.78
C GLU A 133 -5.91 12.28 -9.60
N LEU A 134 -5.09 13.26 -9.18
CA LEU A 134 -5.48 14.21 -8.12
C LEU A 134 -6.67 15.08 -8.51
N ALA A 135 -6.75 15.50 -9.77
CA ALA A 135 -7.89 16.24 -10.30
C ALA A 135 -9.13 15.36 -10.43
N GLU A 136 -8.97 14.12 -10.92
CA GLU A 136 -10.07 13.15 -11.07
C GLU A 136 -10.75 12.81 -9.73
N VAL A 137 -9.95 12.68 -8.65
CA VAL A 137 -10.49 12.44 -7.30
C VAL A 137 -10.87 13.73 -6.56
N ASN A 138 -10.85 14.87 -7.24
CA ASN A 138 -11.16 16.20 -6.67
C ASN A 138 -10.36 16.53 -5.40
N PHE A 139 -9.14 16.03 -5.30
CA PHE A 139 -8.31 16.27 -4.13
C PHE A 139 -7.55 17.60 -4.22
N ALA A 140 -6.98 17.93 -5.39
CA ALA A 140 -6.33 19.21 -5.60
C ALA A 140 -6.34 19.57 -7.10
N GLU A 141 -6.67 20.81 -7.43
CA GLU A 141 -6.68 21.31 -8.80
C GLU A 141 -5.31 21.81 -9.27
N ASN A 142 -4.44 22.17 -8.33
CA ASN A 142 -3.11 22.72 -8.63
C ASN A 142 -2.11 22.40 -7.51
N GLU A 143 -0.83 22.63 -7.81
CA GLU A 143 0.30 22.35 -6.90
C GLU A 143 0.17 23.13 -5.57
N ALA A 144 -0.21 24.41 -5.63
CA ALA A 144 -0.32 25.23 -4.43
C ALA A 144 -1.38 24.71 -3.47
N GLU A 145 -2.53 24.31 -3.99
CA GLU A 145 -3.60 23.68 -3.22
C GLU A 145 -3.17 22.34 -2.64
N PHE A 146 -2.50 21.52 -3.46
CA PHE A 146 -1.98 20.23 -3.01
C PHE A 146 -1.01 20.39 -1.83
N LEU A 147 -0.02 21.28 -1.95
CA LEU A 147 0.94 21.55 -0.89
C LEU A 147 0.25 22.09 0.38
N LEU A 148 -0.76 22.93 0.22
CA LEU A 148 -1.53 23.46 1.34
C LEU A 148 -2.28 22.33 2.08
N LYS A 149 -2.96 21.44 1.34
CA LYS A 149 -3.66 20.28 1.90
C LYS A 149 -2.69 19.31 2.61
N MET A 150 -1.55 19.02 2.01
CA MET A 150 -0.51 18.20 2.65
C MET A 150 -0.01 18.83 3.97
N LYS A 151 0.22 20.14 3.98
CA LYS A 151 0.61 20.87 5.20
C LYS A 151 -0.47 20.82 6.27
N GLN A 152 -1.74 20.94 5.89
CA GLN A 152 -2.88 20.85 6.80
C GLN A 152 -2.98 19.47 7.42
N ILE A 153 -2.92 18.40 6.61
CA ILE A 153 -2.94 17.02 7.08
C ILE A 153 -1.80 16.76 8.07
N LYS A 154 -0.57 17.18 7.73
CA LYS A 154 0.59 17.06 8.61
C LYS A 154 0.42 17.80 9.94
N LYS A 155 -0.15 19.02 9.91
CA LYS A 155 -0.43 19.81 11.12
C LYS A 155 -1.51 19.16 11.97
N GLN A 156 -2.56 18.62 11.35
CA GLN A 156 -3.68 17.97 12.02
C GLN A 156 -3.26 16.63 12.63
N GLY A 157 -2.31 15.92 12.00
CA GLY A 157 -1.83 14.62 12.44
C GLY A 157 -2.69 13.44 12.04
N PHE A 158 -3.75 13.66 11.27
CA PHE A 158 -4.64 12.63 10.74
C PHE A 158 -5.34 13.09 9.48
N TYR A 159 -5.94 12.15 8.75
CA TYR A 159 -6.88 12.43 7.66
C TYR A 159 -8.06 11.48 7.72
N PHE A 160 -9.24 12.03 7.47
CA PHE A 160 -10.51 11.29 7.37
C PHE A 160 -10.98 11.30 5.93
N SER A 161 -11.28 10.12 5.39
CA SER A 161 -11.90 9.92 4.07
C SER A 161 -13.26 9.26 4.23
N ASN A 162 -14.20 9.61 3.35
CA ASN A 162 -15.53 9.02 3.35
C ASN A 162 -15.93 8.69 1.91
N GLY A 163 -16.16 7.42 1.62
CA GLY A 163 -16.61 6.94 0.32
C GLY A 163 -15.59 7.08 -0.83
N GLU A 164 -14.32 7.36 -0.53
CA GLU A 164 -13.32 7.57 -1.58
C GLU A 164 -12.86 6.27 -2.24
N LEU A 165 -12.69 5.21 -1.47
CA LEU A 165 -12.24 3.91 -1.96
C LEU A 165 -13.41 2.97 -2.21
N ASP A 166 -14.34 2.95 -1.28
CA ASP A 166 -15.62 2.24 -1.35
C ASP A 166 -16.69 3.19 -0.83
N PRO A 167 -17.82 3.39 -1.56
CA PRO A 167 -18.86 4.34 -1.16
C PRO A 167 -19.43 4.14 0.24
N ASN A 168 -19.34 2.93 0.77
CA ASN A 168 -19.89 2.57 2.07
C ASN A 168 -18.84 2.58 3.20
N ILE A 169 -17.59 2.95 2.91
CA ILE A 169 -16.49 2.87 3.85
C ILE A 169 -15.92 4.26 4.12
N ALA A 170 -15.83 4.60 5.40
CA ALA A 170 -15.05 5.74 5.88
C ALA A 170 -13.74 5.28 6.51
N GLY A 171 -12.67 6.05 6.33
CA GLY A 171 -11.36 5.72 6.87
C GLY A 171 -10.73 6.89 7.63
N LEU A 172 -10.25 6.64 8.83
CA LEU A 172 -9.46 7.56 9.63
C LEU A 172 -8.03 7.07 9.76
N SER A 173 -7.07 7.79 9.19
CA SER A 173 -5.66 7.41 9.21
C SER A 173 -4.82 8.35 10.05
N ILE A 174 -3.88 7.77 10.81
CA ILE A 174 -2.80 8.48 11.51
C ILE A 174 -1.43 7.96 11.06
N PRO A 175 -0.35 8.77 11.14
CA PRO A 175 1.00 8.32 10.79
C PRO A 175 1.65 7.57 11.96
N ILE A 176 2.29 6.44 11.69
CA ILE A 176 3.17 5.72 12.61
C ILE A 176 4.62 5.94 12.18
N LYS A 177 5.36 6.73 12.96
CA LYS A 177 6.77 7.03 12.69
C LYS A 177 7.67 6.09 13.48
N PHE A 178 8.56 5.40 12.79
CA PHE A 178 9.56 4.51 13.37
C PHE A 178 10.99 4.93 13.02
N SER A 179 11.16 5.80 12.01
CA SER A 179 12.44 6.35 11.57
C SER A 179 12.28 7.81 11.15
N SER A 180 13.34 8.60 11.27
CA SER A 180 13.40 9.95 10.72
C SER A 180 13.78 9.97 9.24
N LYS A 181 14.24 8.84 8.69
CA LYS A 181 14.76 8.72 7.31
C LYS A 181 13.77 8.09 6.35
N GLU A 182 12.78 7.37 6.86
CA GLU A 182 11.81 6.64 6.07
C GLU A 182 10.42 7.27 6.17
N PRO A 183 9.57 7.13 5.14
CA PRO A 183 8.16 7.50 5.23
C PRO A 183 7.50 6.80 6.42
N PRO A 184 6.52 7.43 7.10
CA PRO A 184 5.76 6.75 8.12
C PRO A 184 4.91 5.63 7.50
N LEU A 185 4.50 4.66 8.31
CA LEU A 185 3.33 3.84 8.01
C LEU A 185 2.06 4.63 8.32
N ALA A 186 0.93 4.20 7.79
CA ALA A 186 -0.38 4.67 8.24
C ALA A 186 -1.10 3.58 9.04
N LEU A 187 -1.64 3.94 10.19
CA LEU A 187 -2.63 3.14 10.91
C LEU A 187 -4.00 3.72 10.59
N THR A 188 -4.90 2.87 10.09
CA THR A 188 -6.21 3.29 9.61
C THR A 188 -7.31 2.52 10.29
N LEU A 189 -8.33 3.22 10.78
CA LEU A 189 -9.60 2.65 11.23
C LEU A 189 -10.65 2.78 10.12
N LEU A 190 -11.44 1.73 9.95
CA LEU A 190 -12.54 1.64 8.98
C LEU A 190 -13.83 1.24 9.65
#